data_d0bd9f44a8874d44af200576bcd7c9db
#
_entry.id   d0bd9f44a8874d44af200576bcd7c9db
#
_cell.length_a   1.000
_cell.length_b   1.000
_cell.length_c   1.000
_cell.angle_alpha   90.00
_cell.angle_beta   90.00
_cell.angle_gamma   90.00
#
_symmetry.space_group_name_H-M   'P 1'
#
loop_
_entity.id
_entity.type
_entity.pdbx_description
1 polymer ?
#
loop_
_entity_poly.entity_id
_entity_poly.type
_entity_poly.pdbx_seq_one_letter_code
_entity_poly.pdbx_strand_id
1 'polypeptide(L)'
;PRRNVPRGVALGLFAGFVIPFGQIFLALVLAFTVRANVPIASATTLVTNPLTFPFWLWAANRVGHKVLTIIPDGGNVLLPQDGLMTLGGLFEAAGATVFGFFLFAALFPPIGYLLTKWIWRAAMGRRRKKRLKRGAIAREAAAAPSQATPS
;
A
#
# COMPACT_ATOMS: atom_id res chain seq x y z
N PRO A 1 -2.53 -17.02 -9.16
CA PRO A 1 -3.19 -16.34 -8.03
C PRO A 1 -2.23 -15.59 -7.10
N ARG A 2 -1.00 -16.08 -6.89
CA ARG A 2 -0.06 -15.53 -5.88
C ARG A 2 0.56 -14.17 -6.24
N ARG A 3 0.64 -13.84 -7.52
CA ARG A 3 1.17 -12.55 -8.03
C ARG A 3 0.12 -11.44 -8.01
N ASN A 4 -1.15 -11.77 -7.82
CA ASN A 4 -2.26 -10.82 -7.94
C ASN A 4 -2.50 -10.02 -6.65
N VAL A 5 -2.07 -10.53 -5.48
CA VAL A 5 -2.22 -9.84 -4.19
C VAL A 5 -1.35 -8.57 -4.11
N PRO A 6 -0.03 -8.62 -4.35
CA PRO A 6 0.81 -7.41 -4.34
C PRO A 6 0.39 -6.37 -5.38
N ARG A 7 -0.09 -6.83 -6.55
CA ARG A 7 -0.64 -5.94 -7.58
C ARG A 7 -1.91 -5.24 -7.10
N GLY A 8 -2.82 -5.99 -6.43
CA GLY A 8 -4.03 -5.41 -5.84
C GLY A 8 -3.71 -4.34 -4.81
N VAL A 9 -2.76 -4.59 -3.91
CA VAL A 9 -2.31 -3.60 -2.92
C VAL A 9 -1.75 -2.35 -3.58
N ALA A 10 -0.87 -2.50 -4.57
CA ALA A 10 -0.28 -1.36 -5.27
C ALA A 10 -1.33 -0.51 -5.99
N LEU A 11 -2.27 -1.15 -6.69
CA LEU A 11 -3.33 -0.44 -7.41
C LEU A 11 -4.33 0.23 -6.46
N GLY A 12 -4.65 -0.40 -5.33
CA GLY A 12 -5.51 0.20 -4.32
C GLY A 12 -4.87 1.43 -3.66
N LEU A 13 -3.58 1.38 -3.34
CA LEU A 13 -2.83 2.54 -2.83
C LEU A 13 -2.77 3.65 -3.89
N PHE A 14 -2.47 3.31 -5.13
CA PHE A 14 -2.44 4.28 -6.22
C PHE A 14 -3.80 4.99 -6.38
N ALA A 15 -4.88 4.22 -6.50
CA ALA A 15 -6.22 4.78 -6.62
C ALA A 15 -6.61 5.64 -5.43
N GLY A 16 -6.23 5.20 -4.20
CA GLY A 16 -6.51 5.92 -2.96
C GLY A 16 -5.85 7.29 -2.88
N PHE A 17 -4.63 7.43 -3.39
CA PHE A 17 -3.90 8.70 -3.36
C PHE A 17 -4.15 9.58 -4.58
N VAL A 18 -4.52 9.03 -5.74
CA VAL A 18 -4.79 9.83 -6.95
C VAL A 18 -6.17 10.48 -6.89
N ILE A 19 -7.18 9.74 -6.46
CA ILE A 19 -8.55 10.26 -6.40
C ILE A 19 -9.11 10.00 -5.00
N PRO A 20 -9.19 11.01 -4.12
CA PRO A 20 -9.70 10.83 -2.77
C PRO A 20 -11.20 10.49 -2.70
N PHE A 21 -11.96 10.87 -3.74
CA PHE A 21 -13.37 10.52 -3.88
C PHE A 21 -13.56 9.59 -5.08
N GLY A 22 -14.31 8.50 -4.90
CA GLY A 22 -14.51 7.50 -5.97
C GLY A 22 -13.32 6.55 -6.19
N GLN A 23 -12.34 6.57 -5.30
CA GLN A 23 -11.13 5.73 -5.34
C GLN A 23 -11.42 4.24 -5.53
N ILE A 24 -12.55 3.74 -4.98
CA ILE A 24 -12.96 2.34 -5.13
C ILE A 24 -13.26 2.02 -6.58
N PHE A 25 -13.95 2.91 -7.31
CA PHE A 25 -14.23 2.70 -8.74
C PHE A 25 -12.95 2.67 -9.57
N LEU A 26 -12.02 3.59 -9.31
CA LEU A 26 -10.71 3.59 -9.98
C LEU A 26 -9.94 2.31 -9.66
N ALA A 27 -9.92 1.88 -8.40
CA ALA A 27 -9.26 0.64 -7.99
C ALA A 27 -9.88 -0.59 -8.67
N LEU A 28 -11.21 -0.63 -8.80
CA LEU A 28 -11.93 -1.69 -9.51
C LEU A 28 -11.52 -1.75 -11.00
N VAL A 29 -11.58 -0.63 -11.70
CA VAL A 29 -11.21 -0.54 -13.12
C VAL A 29 -9.77 -0.98 -13.34
N LEU A 30 -8.84 -0.43 -12.55
CA LEU A 30 -7.42 -0.79 -12.65
C LEU A 30 -7.17 -2.26 -12.30
N ALA A 31 -7.81 -2.79 -11.25
CA ALA A 31 -7.65 -4.18 -10.85
C ALA A 31 -8.18 -5.15 -11.91
N PHE A 32 -9.29 -4.80 -12.57
CA PHE A 32 -9.85 -5.57 -13.69
C PHE A 32 -8.89 -5.57 -14.88
N THR A 33 -8.40 -4.40 -15.29
CA THR A 33 -7.51 -4.24 -16.45
C THR A 33 -6.21 -5.04 -16.29
N VAL A 34 -5.61 -5.01 -15.09
CA VAL A 34 -4.32 -5.68 -14.82
C VAL A 34 -4.50 -7.10 -14.27
N ARG A 35 -5.74 -7.60 -14.19
CA ARG A 35 -6.09 -8.90 -13.60
C ARG A 35 -5.51 -9.08 -12.19
N ALA A 36 -5.58 -8.02 -11.40
CA ALA A 36 -5.17 -8.02 -9.99
C ALA A 36 -6.29 -8.58 -9.09
N ASN A 37 -6.00 -8.71 -7.81
CA ASN A 37 -7.01 -9.14 -6.84
C ASN A 37 -7.93 -7.97 -6.49
N VAL A 38 -9.14 -7.95 -7.07
CA VAL A 38 -10.14 -6.88 -6.93
C VAL A 38 -10.52 -6.61 -5.47
N PRO A 39 -10.90 -7.62 -4.65
CA PRO A 39 -11.21 -7.40 -3.24
C PRO A 39 -10.08 -6.73 -2.46
N ILE A 40 -8.83 -7.11 -2.75
CA ILE A 40 -7.66 -6.54 -2.08
C ILE A 40 -7.42 -5.11 -2.54
N ALA A 41 -7.55 -4.82 -3.83
CA ALA A 41 -7.43 -3.47 -4.36
C ALA A 41 -8.46 -2.53 -3.70
N SER A 42 -9.72 -2.93 -3.66
CA SER A 42 -10.80 -2.16 -3.01
C SER A 42 -10.56 -1.99 -1.51
N ALA A 43 -10.16 -3.04 -0.80
CA ALA A 43 -9.86 -2.94 0.64
C ALA A 43 -8.67 -2.02 0.92
N THR A 44 -7.68 -1.98 0.04
CA THR A 44 -6.49 -1.15 0.22
C THR A 44 -6.78 0.34 0.02
N THR A 45 -7.82 0.72 -0.75
CA THR A 45 -8.24 2.12 -0.84
C THR A 45 -8.73 2.67 0.49
N LEU A 46 -9.17 1.81 1.43
CA LEU A 46 -9.61 2.22 2.76
C LEU A 46 -8.49 2.84 3.62
N VAL A 47 -7.24 2.76 3.21
CA VAL A 47 -6.11 3.47 3.84
C VAL A 47 -6.36 4.99 3.80
N THR A 48 -7.00 5.49 2.76
CA THR A 48 -7.38 6.91 2.59
C THR A 48 -8.90 7.13 2.78
N ASN A 49 -9.50 6.50 3.79
CA ASN A 49 -10.91 6.66 4.10
C ASN A 49 -11.19 8.07 4.69
N PRO A 50 -12.47 8.51 4.76
CA PRO A 50 -12.83 9.82 5.31
C PRO A 50 -12.29 10.10 6.72
N LEU A 51 -12.11 9.06 7.54
CA LEU A 51 -11.58 9.21 8.91
C LEU A 51 -10.07 9.50 8.91
N THR A 52 -9.32 8.87 8.01
CA THR A 52 -7.87 9.06 7.89
C THR A 52 -7.50 10.19 6.93
N PHE A 53 -8.45 10.69 6.16
CA PHE A 53 -8.23 11.71 5.14
C PHE A 53 -7.63 13.02 5.67
N PRO A 54 -8.07 13.57 6.83
CA PRO A 54 -7.44 14.76 7.41
C PRO A 54 -5.95 14.57 7.72
N PHE A 55 -5.57 13.37 8.19
CA PHE A 55 -4.17 13.03 8.43
C PHE A 55 -3.38 13.02 7.11
N TRP A 56 -3.94 12.42 6.05
CA TRP A 56 -3.28 12.37 4.74
C TRP A 56 -3.18 13.73 4.07
N LEU A 57 -4.19 14.61 4.25
CA LEU A 57 -4.13 16.00 3.80
C LEU A 57 -2.96 16.74 4.46
N TRP A 58 -2.88 16.65 5.79
CA TRP A 58 -1.80 17.26 6.55
C TRP A 58 -0.43 16.71 6.11
N ALA A 59 -0.28 15.41 6.00
CA ALA A 59 0.96 14.77 5.59
C ALA A 59 1.37 15.15 4.16
N ALA A 60 0.41 15.15 3.22
CA ALA A 60 0.65 15.53 1.83
C ALA A 60 1.08 16.99 1.70
N ASN A 61 0.41 17.89 2.43
CA ASN A 61 0.78 19.31 2.48
C ASN A 61 2.21 19.47 3.01
N ARG A 62 2.55 18.85 4.14
CA ARG A 62 3.89 18.93 4.75
C ARG A 62 4.98 18.40 3.83
N VAL A 63 4.75 17.23 3.22
CA VAL A 63 5.73 16.62 2.31
C VAL A 63 5.84 17.41 1.02
N GLY A 64 4.71 17.81 0.44
CA GLY A 64 4.67 18.60 -0.78
C GLY A 64 5.42 19.94 -0.61
N HIS A 65 5.12 20.65 0.46
CA HIS A 65 5.79 21.89 0.81
C HIS A 65 7.30 21.70 0.97
N LYS A 66 7.71 20.68 1.75
CA LYS A 66 9.12 20.40 2.01
C LYS A 66 9.91 20.03 0.76
N VAL A 67 9.30 19.27 -0.16
CA VAL A 67 9.95 18.90 -1.43
C VAL A 67 10.03 20.10 -2.36
N LEU A 68 8.99 20.92 -2.44
CA LEU A 68 8.99 22.12 -3.28
C LEU A 68 10.02 23.16 -2.84
N THR A 69 10.31 23.26 -1.53
CA THR A 69 11.39 24.16 -1.03
C THR A 69 12.79 23.68 -1.41
N ILE A 70 12.97 22.39 -1.72
CA ILE A 70 14.28 21.85 -2.11
C ILE A 70 14.51 21.98 -3.62
N ILE A 71 13.44 22.07 -4.43
CA ILE A 71 13.52 22.20 -5.88
C ILE A 71 13.79 23.68 -6.20
N PRO A 72 14.89 24.02 -6.91
CA PRO A 72 15.11 25.37 -7.40
C PRO A 72 13.90 25.86 -8.22
N ASP A 73 13.42 27.06 -7.94
CA ASP A 73 12.22 27.68 -8.54
C ASP A 73 10.86 27.04 -8.21
N GLY A 74 10.81 25.82 -7.65
CA GLY A 74 9.55 25.17 -7.24
C GLY A 74 8.83 25.89 -6.09
N GLY A 75 9.59 26.50 -5.20
CA GLY A 75 9.08 27.27 -4.06
C GLY A 75 8.37 28.55 -4.47
N ASN A 76 8.83 29.22 -5.52
CA ASN A 76 8.27 30.51 -5.96
C ASN A 76 6.93 30.35 -6.69
N VAL A 77 6.63 29.15 -7.19
CA VAL A 77 5.41 28.88 -7.98
C VAL A 77 4.26 28.35 -7.13
N LEU A 78 4.56 27.63 -6.03
CA LEU A 78 3.56 26.86 -5.28
C LEU A 78 3.54 27.13 -3.77
N LEU A 79 4.36 28.07 -3.27
CA LEU A 79 4.37 28.41 -1.84
C LEU A 79 3.69 29.75 -1.57
N PRO A 80 2.89 29.87 -0.50
CA PRO A 80 2.19 31.10 -0.15
C PRO A 80 3.16 32.25 0.11
N GLN A 81 3.14 33.25 -0.75
CA GLN A 81 3.91 34.49 -0.56
C GLN A 81 3.10 35.53 0.25
N ASP A 82 1.77 35.47 0.15
CA ASP A 82 0.87 36.47 0.72
C ASP A 82 0.12 36.03 1.98
N GLY A 83 0.50 34.88 2.56
CA GLY A 83 -0.15 34.29 3.74
C GLY A 83 -1.40 33.48 3.43
N LEU A 84 -1.70 32.53 4.33
CA LEU A 84 -2.80 31.57 4.19
C LEU A 84 -4.22 32.17 4.19
N MET A 85 -4.36 33.43 4.59
CA MET A 85 -5.67 34.10 4.69
C MET A 85 -6.11 34.76 3.37
N THR A 86 -5.27 34.75 2.34
CA THR A 86 -5.63 35.23 0.99
C THR A 86 -6.07 34.09 0.10
N LEU A 87 -6.93 34.38 -0.89
CA LEU A 87 -7.32 33.38 -1.90
C LEU A 87 -6.09 32.79 -2.61
N GLY A 88 -5.07 33.63 -2.89
CA GLY A 88 -3.79 33.17 -3.46
C GLY A 88 -3.10 32.15 -2.58
N GLY A 89 -2.94 32.43 -1.28
CA GLY A 89 -2.33 31.51 -0.32
C GLY A 89 -3.08 30.19 -0.17
N LEU A 90 -4.43 30.19 -0.30
CA LEU A 90 -5.22 28.95 -0.30
C LEU A 90 -4.97 28.10 -1.55
N PHE A 91 -4.89 28.74 -2.74
CA PHE A 91 -4.58 28.01 -3.98
C PHE A 91 -3.17 27.44 -3.99
N GLU A 92 -2.19 28.16 -3.45
CA GLU A 92 -0.81 27.70 -3.33
C GLU A 92 -0.69 26.55 -2.31
N ALA A 93 -1.34 26.66 -1.14
CA ALA A 93 -1.41 25.57 -0.17
C ALA A 93 -2.10 24.32 -0.73
N ALA A 94 -3.14 24.50 -1.53
CA ALA A 94 -3.79 23.42 -2.24
C ALA A 94 -2.85 22.78 -3.28
N GLY A 95 -2.07 23.59 -4.01
CA GLY A 95 -1.07 23.10 -4.97
C GLY A 95 -0.01 22.23 -4.33
N ALA A 96 0.56 22.65 -3.20
CA ALA A 96 1.51 21.85 -2.43
C ALA A 96 0.91 20.54 -1.93
N THR A 97 -0.35 20.57 -1.50
CA THR A 97 -1.08 19.38 -1.06
C THR A 97 -1.32 18.40 -2.19
N VAL A 98 -1.79 18.89 -3.34
CA VAL A 98 -1.99 18.07 -4.55
C VAL A 98 -0.67 17.44 -4.99
N PHE A 99 0.41 18.22 -5.02
CA PHE A 99 1.74 17.72 -5.33
C PHE A 99 2.18 16.62 -4.35
N GLY A 100 1.93 16.79 -3.05
CA GLY A 100 2.19 15.78 -2.03
C GLY A 100 1.40 14.48 -2.26
N PHE A 101 0.13 14.57 -2.67
CA PHE A 101 -0.65 13.39 -3.05
C PHE A 101 -0.09 12.69 -4.28
N PHE A 102 0.39 13.41 -5.29
CA PHE A 102 1.08 12.81 -6.44
C PHE A 102 2.37 12.09 -6.03
N LEU A 103 3.15 12.65 -5.11
CA LEU A 103 4.31 11.97 -4.54
C LEU A 103 3.91 10.69 -3.81
N PHE A 104 2.85 10.71 -3.02
CA PHE A 104 2.34 9.52 -2.35
C PHE A 104 1.84 8.47 -3.35
N ALA A 105 1.11 8.88 -4.38
CA ALA A 105 0.66 8.00 -5.46
C ALA A 105 1.81 7.37 -6.26
N ALA A 106 2.96 8.03 -6.32
CA ALA A 106 4.16 7.48 -6.95
C ALA A 106 4.96 6.55 -6.03
N LEU A 107 5.08 6.89 -4.73
CA LEU A 107 5.95 6.20 -3.79
C LEU A 107 5.28 5.01 -3.09
N PHE A 108 4.04 5.16 -2.64
CA PHE A 108 3.37 4.11 -1.85
C PHE A 108 3.03 2.84 -2.62
N PRO A 109 2.60 2.87 -3.90
CA PRO A 109 2.32 1.67 -4.67
C PRO A 109 3.52 0.72 -4.81
N PRO A 110 4.72 1.17 -5.24
CA PRO A 110 5.88 0.28 -5.32
C PRO A 110 6.31 -0.22 -3.94
N ILE A 111 6.26 0.61 -2.91
CA ILE A 111 6.57 0.21 -1.52
C ILE A 111 5.57 -0.86 -1.06
N GLY A 112 4.27 -0.62 -1.23
CA GLY A 112 3.22 -1.57 -0.86
C GLY A 112 3.34 -2.90 -1.62
N TYR A 113 3.68 -2.85 -2.91
CA TYR A 113 3.96 -4.03 -3.71
C TYR A 113 5.12 -4.85 -3.15
N LEU A 114 6.25 -4.20 -2.87
CA LEU A 114 7.45 -4.86 -2.37
C LEU A 114 7.23 -5.43 -0.97
N LEU A 115 6.63 -4.66 -0.05
CA LEU A 115 6.29 -5.11 1.30
C LEU A 115 5.36 -6.32 1.27
N THR A 116 4.29 -6.26 0.48
CA THR A 116 3.34 -7.37 0.36
C THR A 116 4.02 -8.61 -0.23
N LYS A 117 4.86 -8.44 -1.24
CA LYS A 117 5.64 -9.54 -1.83
C LYS A 117 6.58 -10.17 -0.80
N TRP A 118 7.23 -9.36 0.02
CA TRP A 118 8.18 -9.80 1.04
C TRP A 118 7.47 -10.54 2.19
N ILE A 119 6.40 -9.96 2.72
CA ILE A 119 5.55 -10.57 3.75
C ILE A 119 5.00 -11.92 3.26
N TRP A 120 4.52 -11.96 2.02
CA TRP A 120 3.99 -13.18 1.42
C TRP A 120 5.05 -14.27 1.27
N ARG A 121 6.26 -13.91 0.85
CA ARG A 121 7.38 -14.86 0.76
C ARG A 121 7.76 -15.41 2.13
N ALA A 122 7.85 -14.56 3.15
CA ALA A 122 8.16 -14.96 4.51
C ALA A 122 7.07 -15.89 5.09
N ALA A 123 5.79 -15.54 4.91
CA ALA A 123 4.67 -16.36 5.38
C ALA A 123 4.64 -17.75 4.74
N MET A 124 4.90 -17.82 3.42
CA MET A 124 4.94 -19.10 2.70
C MET A 124 6.14 -19.94 3.10
N GLY A 125 7.30 -19.34 3.34
CA GLY A 125 8.48 -20.05 3.84
C GLY A 125 8.23 -20.72 5.21
N ARG A 126 7.54 -19.98 6.10
CA ARG A 126 7.15 -20.53 7.42
C ARG A 126 6.16 -21.69 7.30
N ARG A 127 5.17 -21.60 6.41
CA ARG A 127 4.19 -22.68 6.17
C ARG A 127 4.85 -23.92 5.59
N ARG A 128 5.79 -23.77 4.66
CA ARG A 128 6.54 -24.89 4.07
C ARG A 128 7.39 -25.61 5.13
N LYS A 129 8.10 -24.86 5.97
CA LYS A 129 8.89 -25.44 7.08
C LYS A 129 8.00 -26.23 8.05
N LYS A 130 6.81 -25.71 8.41
CA LYS A 130 5.85 -26.41 9.28
C LYS A 130 5.34 -27.71 8.64
N ARG A 131 5.05 -27.70 7.33
CA ARG A 131 4.61 -28.92 6.60
C ARG A 131 5.71 -29.96 6.54
N LEU A 132 6.95 -29.58 6.28
CA LEU A 132 8.09 -30.49 6.24
C LEU A 132 8.35 -31.14 7.63
N LYS A 133 8.31 -30.33 8.71
CA LYS A 133 8.42 -30.85 10.07
C LYS A 133 7.31 -31.86 10.42
N ARG A 134 6.05 -31.55 10.09
CA ARG A 134 4.94 -32.48 10.32
C ARG A 134 5.07 -33.77 9.51
N GLY A 135 5.53 -33.67 8.26
CA GLY A 135 5.78 -34.83 7.41
C GLY A 135 6.95 -35.70 7.92
N ALA A 136 7.99 -35.10 8.48
CA ALA A 136 9.10 -35.81 9.09
C ALA A 136 8.65 -36.58 10.35
N ILE A 137 7.91 -35.91 11.25
CA ILE A 137 7.36 -36.52 12.45
C ILE A 137 6.41 -37.70 12.13
N ALA A 138 5.54 -37.50 11.11
CA ALA A 138 4.62 -38.54 10.68
C ALA A 138 5.35 -39.76 10.07
N ARG A 139 6.46 -39.55 9.36
CA ARG A 139 7.29 -40.66 8.82
C ARG A 139 8.03 -41.39 9.92
N GLU A 140 8.53 -40.67 10.92
CA GLU A 140 9.21 -41.22 12.06
C GLU A 140 8.26 -42.09 12.95
N ALA A 141 7.03 -41.58 13.17
CA ALA A 141 5.97 -42.32 13.85
C ALA A 141 5.52 -43.58 13.09
N ALA A 142 5.48 -43.52 11.75
CA ALA A 142 5.14 -44.67 10.92
C ALA A 142 6.27 -45.71 10.81
N ALA A 143 7.53 -45.28 10.99
CA ALA A 143 8.70 -46.14 10.98
C ALA A 143 9.01 -46.76 12.35
N ALA A 144 8.39 -46.28 13.43
CA ALA A 144 8.52 -46.87 14.76
C ALA A 144 7.93 -48.30 14.74
N PRO A 145 8.69 -49.35 15.07
CA PRO A 145 8.18 -50.71 15.04
C PRO A 145 7.02 -50.80 16.05
N SER A 146 5.91 -51.35 15.60
CA SER A 146 4.80 -51.75 16.47
C SER A 146 5.38 -52.67 17.53
N GLN A 147 5.60 -52.13 18.72
CA GLN A 147 5.98 -52.97 19.86
C GLN A 147 4.80 -53.87 20.11
N ALA A 148 5.03 -55.12 19.67
CA ALA A 148 4.11 -56.22 19.82
C ALA A 148 3.55 -56.27 21.24
N THR A 149 2.26 -56.40 21.37
CA THR A 149 1.58 -56.89 22.56
C THR A 149 2.24 -58.20 23.00
N PRO A 150 2.78 -58.30 24.20
CA PRO A 150 3.14 -59.61 24.76
C PRO A 150 1.85 -60.37 25.08
N SER A 151 1.76 -61.58 24.52
CA SER A 151 0.76 -62.60 24.84
C SER A 151 0.90 -63.08 26.27
#